data_af35287d485eec6460d8d65ab08dc64e
#
_entry.id   af35287d485eec6460d8d65ab08dc64e
#
_cell.length_a   1.000
_cell.length_b   1.000
_cell.length_c   1.000
_cell.angle_alpha   90.00
_cell.angle_beta   90.00
_cell.angle_gamma   90.00
#
_symmetry.space_group_name_H-M   'P 1'
#
loop_
_entity.id
_entity.type
_entity.pdbx_description
1 polymer ?
#
loop_
_entity_poly.entity_id
_entity_poly.type
_entity_poly.pdbx_seq_one_letter_code
_entity_poly.pdbx_strand_id
1 'polypeptide(L)'
;MAKPAASARPRRKERKNIIAGVAHVAATFNNTVITITDAQGNAIAWSSAGSQGFKGSRKSTPYAAQVAAEDAGRKARDHGMEQLEIEVSGPGSGRESALRALQAVGFAVSTIRDMTPIPHNGCRPRKRRRV
;
A
#
# COMPACT_ATOMS: atom_id res chain seq x y z
N MET A 1 8.20 40.55 -2.22
CA MET A 1 8.03 39.91 -2.34
C MET A 1 7.65 38.97 -2.25
N ALA A 2 7.23 38.61 -2.34
CA ALA A 2 6.76 37.62 -2.10
C ALA A 2 6.87 36.61 -2.69
N LYS A 3 7.26 36.42 -3.12
CA LYS A 3 7.30 35.52 -3.50
C LYS A 3 7.55 34.60 -3.06
N PRO A 4 8.09 34.85 -2.76
CA PRO A 4 8.32 33.56 -2.23
C PRO A 4 7.12 32.74 -2.11
N ALA A 5 6.12 33.31 -2.17
CA ALA A 5 4.91 32.56 -2.23
C ALA A 5 5.03 31.46 -3.26
N ALA A 6 5.74 31.73 -4.30
CA ALA A 6 5.92 30.74 -5.34
C ALA A 6 6.76 29.57 -4.85
N SER A 7 7.82 29.84 -4.10
CA SER A 7 8.66 28.77 -3.62
C SER A 7 8.07 28.13 -2.40
N ALA A 8 7.41 28.90 -1.58
CA ALA A 8 6.78 28.35 -0.43
C ALA A 8 5.52 27.61 -0.80
N ARG A 9 5.02 27.88 -1.93
CA ARG A 9 3.85 27.19 -2.36
C ARG A 9 4.17 25.75 -2.46
N PRO A 10 3.46 24.94 -1.71
CA PRO A 10 3.68 23.54 -1.85
C PRO A 10 3.42 23.21 -3.29
N ARG A 11 4.25 22.41 -3.80
CA ARG A 11 4.01 21.91 -5.08
C ARG A 11 2.64 21.33 -5.10
N ARG A 12 1.82 21.90 -5.87
CA ARG A 12 0.55 21.35 -6.10
C ARG A 12 0.80 19.97 -6.60
N LYS A 13 0.24 19.02 -5.93
CA LYS A 13 0.27 17.69 -6.44
C LYS A 13 -0.58 17.69 -7.69
N GLU A 14 0.03 17.45 -8.79
CA GLU A 14 -0.72 17.32 -10.01
C GLU A 14 -1.60 16.09 -9.90
N ARG A 15 -2.86 16.24 -10.26
CA ARG A 15 -3.73 15.10 -10.38
C ARG A 15 -3.30 14.32 -11.59
N LYS A 16 -2.92 13.08 -11.36
CA LYS A 16 -2.57 12.20 -12.44
C LYS A 16 -3.83 11.47 -12.86
N ASN A 17 -4.38 11.79 -13.98
CA ASN A 17 -5.62 11.16 -14.43
C ASN A 17 -5.35 9.72 -14.87
N ILE A 18 -5.14 8.85 -13.91
CA ILE A 18 -4.85 7.46 -14.17
C ILE A 18 -6.05 6.64 -13.71
N ILE A 19 -6.71 5.99 -14.64
CA ILE A 19 -7.93 5.27 -14.35
C ILE A 19 -7.64 3.89 -13.77
N ALA A 20 -6.64 3.21 -14.30
CA ALA A 20 -6.30 1.86 -13.87
C ALA A 20 -4.92 1.82 -13.25
N GLY A 21 -4.76 1.05 -12.19
CA GLY A 21 -3.48 0.92 -11.52
C GLY A 21 -3.34 -0.42 -10.83
N VAL A 22 -2.26 -0.55 -10.09
CA VAL A 22 -1.95 -1.78 -9.36
C VAL A 22 -1.74 -1.42 -7.89
N ALA A 23 -2.42 -2.13 -7.02
CA ALA A 23 -2.21 -1.99 -5.59
C ALA A 23 -1.30 -3.11 -5.11
N HIS A 24 -0.15 -2.73 -4.60
CA HIS A 24 0.83 -3.68 -4.07
C HIS A 24 0.67 -3.73 -2.56
N VAL A 25 0.26 -4.88 -2.05
CA VAL A 25 0.07 -5.07 -0.61
C VAL A 25 1.17 -5.98 -0.11
N ALA A 26 2.05 -5.43 0.72
CA ALA A 26 3.11 -6.20 1.36
C ALA A 26 2.72 -6.40 2.83
N ALA A 27 2.26 -7.59 3.16
CA ALA A 27 1.79 -7.91 4.51
C ALA A 27 2.80 -8.84 5.19
N THR A 28 3.50 -8.31 6.18
CA THR A 28 4.44 -9.09 6.96
C THR A 28 3.86 -9.35 8.35
N PHE A 29 4.56 -10.14 9.15
CA PHE A 29 4.12 -10.39 10.51
C PHE A 29 4.20 -9.14 11.38
N ASN A 30 4.94 -8.13 10.96
CA ASN A 30 5.16 -6.93 11.75
C ASN A 30 4.46 -5.69 11.21
N ASN A 31 4.08 -5.68 9.96
CA ASN A 31 3.54 -4.46 9.34
C ASN A 31 2.83 -4.80 8.03
N THR A 32 2.04 -3.87 7.56
CA THR A 32 1.40 -3.95 6.25
C THR A 32 1.63 -2.64 5.52
N VAL A 33 2.12 -2.70 4.30
CA VAL A 33 2.37 -1.53 3.46
C VAL A 33 1.56 -1.68 2.19
N ILE A 34 0.83 -0.65 1.83
CA ILE A 34 0.06 -0.62 0.60
C ILE A 34 0.62 0.49 -0.28
N THR A 35 1.00 0.14 -1.49
CA THR A 35 1.49 1.08 -2.49
C THR A 35 0.63 0.95 -3.73
N ILE A 36 0.07 2.04 -4.18
CA ILE A 36 -0.75 2.05 -5.39
C ILE A 36 0.05 2.72 -6.50
N THR A 37 0.23 2.01 -7.58
CA THR A 37 1.04 2.47 -8.70
C THR A 37 0.20 2.51 -9.97
N ASP A 38 0.73 3.14 -11.01
CA ASP A 38 0.14 3.04 -12.33
C ASP A 38 0.59 1.73 -12.98
N ALA A 39 0.18 1.51 -14.22
CA ALA A 39 0.52 0.26 -14.92
C ALA A 39 2.02 0.12 -15.18
N GLN A 40 2.74 1.22 -15.16
CA GLN A 40 4.19 1.21 -15.40
C GLN A 40 5.00 1.03 -14.13
N GLY A 41 4.37 1.06 -12.98
CA GLY A 41 5.05 0.88 -11.71
C GLY A 41 5.40 2.17 -10.97
N ASN A 42 4.97 3.31 -11.45
CA ASN A 42 5.23 4.58 -10.78
C ASN A 42 4.26 4.75 -9.60
N ALA A 43 4.79 4.96 -8.42
CA ALA A 43 3.96 5.08 -7.23
C ALA A 43 3.12 6.36 -7.27
N ILE A 44 1.84 6.21 -7.01
CA ILE A 44 0.89 7.31 -6.99
C ILE A 44 0.51 7.64 -5.56
N ALA A 45 0.26 6.62 -4.77
CA ALA A 45 -0.13 6.78 -3.37
C ALA A 45 0.39 5.60 -2.58
N TRP A 46 0.68 5.83 -1.31
CA TRP A 46 1.10 4.74 -0.43
C TRP A 46 0.67 5.04 0.99
N SER A 47 0.56 4.00 1.77
CA SER A 47 0.32 4.12 3.19
C SER A 47 0.75 2.83 3.87
N SER A 48 1.04 2.91 5.15
CA SER A 48 1.39 1.74 5.93
C SER A 48 0.75 1.84 7.30
N ALA A 49 0.73 0.73 8.02
CA ALA A 49 0.22 0.74 9.39
C ALA A 49 1.02 1.71 10.24
N GLY A 50 2.34 1.77 10.03
CA GLY A 50 3.18 2.70 10.76
C GLY A 50 2.86 4.16 10.46
N SER A 51 2.58 4.48 9.21
CA SER A 51 2.25 5.86 8.83
C SER A 51 0.89 6.32 9.36
N GLN A 52 0.03 5.37 9.75
CA GLN A 52 -1.28 5.68 10.33
C GLN A 52 -1.24 5.76 11.86
N GLY A 53 -0.06 5.75 12.44
CA GLY A 53 0.09 5.92 13.87
C GLY A 53 0.15 4.65 14.69
N PHE A 54 0.05 3.50 14.07
CA PHE A 54 0.18 2.23 14.79
C PHE A 54 1.64 1.97 15.10
N LYS A 55 1.91 1.43 16.27
CA LYS A 55 3.28 1.18 16.73
C LYS A 55 3.41 -0.24 17.26
N GLY A 56 4.61 -0.78 17.14
CA GLY A 56 4.93 -2.09 17.68
C GLY A 56 4.06 -3.18 17.10
N SER A 57 3.57 -4.06 17.93
CA SER A 57 2.76 -5.19 17.49
C SER A 57 1.43 -4.78 16.87
N ARG A 58 0.97 -3.57 17.13
CA ARG A 58 -0.29 -3.10 16.56
C ARG A 58 -0.22 -2.92 15.05
N LYS A 59 0.97 -2.76 14.51
CA LYS A 59 1.14 -2.61 13.06
C LYS A 59 0.78 -3.87 12.28
N SER A 60 0.79 -5.00 12.92
CA SER A 60 0.51 -6.27 12.25
C SER A 60 -0.95 -6.68 12.31
N THR A 61 -1.81 -5.87 12.93
CA THR A 61 -3.22 -6.24 13.07
C THR A 61 -3.99 -6.04 11.78
N PRO A 62 -5.05 -6.82 11.56
CA PRO A 62 -5.92 -6.60 10.39
C PRO A 62 -6.53 -5.21 10.36
N TYR A 63 -6.88 -4.67 11.51
CA TYR A 63 -7.44 -3.32 11.57
C TYR A 63 -6.44 -2.27 11.07
N ALA A 64 -5.18 -2.40 11.45
CA ALA A 64 -4.15 -1.48 10.97
C ALA A 64 -4.00 -1.55 9.45
N ALA A 65 -4.06 -2.76 8.89
CA ALA A 65 -4.01 -2.93 7.44
C ALA A 65 -5.21 -2.28 6.77
N GLN A 66 -6.37 -2.40 7.37
CA GLN A 66 -7.59 -1.78 6.84
C GLN A 66 -7.45 -0.27 6.79
N VAL A 67 -6.98 0.34 7.87
CA VAL A 67 -6.81 1.80 7.92
C VAL A 67 -5.79 2.26 6.90
N ALA A 68 -4.68 1.54 6.78
CA ALA A 68 -3.65 1.88 5.80
C ALA A 68 -4.19 1.79 4.38
N ALA A 69 -4.95 0.74 4.07
CA ALA A 69 -5.51 0.57 2.74
C ALA A 69 -6.53 1.64 2.41
N GLU A 70 -7.35 2.02 3.38
CA GLU A 70 -8.32 3.09 3.17
C GLU A 70 -7.63 4.42 2.87
N ASP A 71 -6.55 4.72 3.59
CA ASP A 71 -5.82 5.95 3.37
C ASP A 71 -5.18 5.97 1.98
N ALA A 72 -4.49 4.91 1.62
CA ALA A 72 -3.87 4.81 0.30
C ALA A 72 -4.92 4.87 -0.81
N GLY A 73 -6.05 4.21 -0.60
CA GLY A 73 -7.13 4.22 -1.58
C GLY A 73 -7.71 5.60 -1.80
N ARG A 74 -7.94 6.34 -0.72
CA ARG A 74 -8.47 7.69 -0.87
C ARG A 74 -7.51 8.58 -1.64
N LYS A 75 -6.23 8.49 -1.35
CA LYS A 75 -5.21 9.26 -2.07
C LYS A 75 -5.19 8.90 -3.55
N ALA A 76 -5.32 7.61 -3.87
CA ALA A 76 -5.33 7.18 -5.25
C ALA A 76 -6.58 7.66 -5.98
N ARG A 77 -7.73 7.65 -5.32
CA ARG A 77 -8.95 8.13 -5.95
C ARG A 77 -8.89 9.61 -6.26
N ASP A 78 -8.15 10.38 -5.47
CA ASP A 78 -7.96 11.80 -5.75
C ASP A 78 -7.24 12.01 -7.08
N HIS A 79 -6.54 11.02 -7.57
CA HIS A 79 -5.89 11.05 -8.88
C HIS A 79 -6.77 10.46 -9.99
N GLY A 80 -8.03 10.19 -9.70
CA GLY A 80 -8.98 9.70 -10.70
C GLY A 80 -8.96 8.20 -10.92
N MET A 81 -8.28 7.46 -10.06
CA MET A 81 -8.17 6.02 -10.24
C MET A 81 -9.47 5.32 -9.87
N GLU A 82 -9.90 4.39 -10.71
CA GLU A 82 -11.15 3.67 -10.50
C GLU A 82 -10.99 2.16 -10.50
N GLN A 83 -10.01 1.65 -11.23
CA GLN A 83 -9.78 0.22 -11.37
C GLN A 83 -8.44 -0.16 -10.77
N LEU A 84 -8.40 -1.28 -10.07
CA LEU A 84 -7.17 -1.78 -9.49
C LEU A 84 -6.99 -3.26 -9.79
N GLU A 85 -5.76 -3.63 -10.09
CA GLU A 85 -5.31 -4.99 -9.92
C GLU A 85 -4.59 -5.03 -8.57
N ILE A 86 -4.74 -6.11 -7.84
CA ILE A 86 -4.13 -6.21 -6.52
C ILE A 86 -3.08 -7.32 -6.54
N GLU A 87 -1.88 -6.97 -6.12
CA GLU A 87 -0.79 -7.93 -5.97
C GLU A 87 -0.42 -8.00 -4.49
N VAL A 88 -0.63 -9.16 -3.90
CA VAL A 88 -0.40 -9.36 -2.47
C VAL A 88 0.85 -10.18 -2.28
N SER A 89 1.70 -9.81 -1.34
CA SER A 89 2.84 -10.63 -0.97
C SER A 89 2.99 -10.68 0.54
N GLY A 90 3.50 -11.81 1.02
CA GLY A 90 3.80 -11.98 2.42
C GLY A 90 2.70 -12.71 3.19
N PRO A 91 3.05 -13.23 4.37
CA PRO A 91 2.13 -14.05 5.15
C PRO A 91 1.33 -13.29 6.21
N GLY A 92 1.40 -11.97 6.24
CA GLY A 92 0.79 -11.20 7.30
C GLY A 92 -0.73 -11.33 7.36
N SER A 93 -1.29 -11.10 8.53
CA SER A 93 -2.73 -11.21 8.73
C SER A 93 -3.52 -10.07 8.09
N GLY A 94 -2.84 -9.02 7.65
CA GLY A 94 -3.50 -7.88 7.03
C GLY A 94 -3.89 -8.05 5.58
N ARG A 95 -3.59 -9.20 4.97
CA ARG A 95 -3.82 -9.39 3.53
C ARG A 95 -5.29 -9.17 3.16
N GLU A 96 -6.18 -9.92 3.78
CA GLU A 96 -7.60 -9.84 3.43
C GLU A 96 -8.22 -8.51 3.83
N SER A 97 -7.83 -7.99 4.99
CA SER A 97 -8.37 -6.71 5.44
C SER A 97 -8.02 -5.58 4.49
N ALA A 98 -6.80 -5.58 3.97
CA ALA A 98 -6.39 -4.58 2.99
C ALA A 98 -7.20 -4.70 1.71
N LEU A 99 -7.42 -5.92 1.22
CA LEU A 99 -8.20 -6.14 0.03
C LEU A 99 -9.63 -5.64 0.19
N ARG A 100 -10.26 -5.96 1.31
CA ARG A 100 -11.62 -5.53 1.59
C ARG A 100 -11.71 -4.01 1.70
N ALA A 101 -10.72 -3.41 2.33
CA ALA A 101 -10.72 -1.96 2.49
C ALA A 101 -10.60 -1.24 1.15
N LEU A 102 -9.78 -1.76 0.24
CA LEU A 102 -9.66 -1.17 -1.10
C LEU A 102 -10.97 -1.28 -1.87
N GLN A 103 -11.69 -2.39 -1.74
CA GLN A 103 -12.99 -2.53 -2.35
C GLN A 103 -14.01 -1.59 -1.72
N ALA A 104 -13.93 -1.40 -0.41
CA ALA A 104 -14.86 -0.51 0.30
C ALA A 104 -14.66 0.95 -0.07
N VAL A 105 -13.46 1.34 -0.45
CA VAL A 105 -13.19 2.71 -0.91
C VAL A 105 -13.89 2.98 -2.25
N GLY A 106 -14.19 1.92 -3.00
CA GLY A 106 -14.95 2.05 -4.23
C GLY A 106 -14.20 1.67 -5.48
N PHE A 107 -13.07 0.99 -5.37
CA PHE A 107 -12.35 0.53 -6.54
C PHE A 107 -12.99 -0.71 -7.13
N ALA A 108 -12.97 -0.79 -8.45
CA ALA A 108 -13.32 -2.01 -9.14
C ALA A 108 -12.07 -2.87 -9.24
N VAL A 109 -12.05 -3.98 -8.52
CA VAL A 109 -10.91 -4.88 -8.51
C VAL A 109 -11.06 -5.89 -9.64
N SER A 110 -10.12 -5.87 -10.58
CA SER A 110 -10.19 -6.75 -11.74
C SER A 110 -9.45 -8.07 -11.53
N THR A 111 -8.34 -8.04 -10.80
CA THR A 111 -7.50 -9.23 -10.63
C THR A 111 -6.83 -9.17 -9.28
N ILE A 112 -6.72 -10.33 -8.63
CA ILE A 112 -5.98 -10.45 -7.38
C ILE A 112 -4.93 -11.53 -7.58
N ARG A 113 -3.66 -11.18 -7.37
CA ARG A 113 -2.56 -12.12 -7.51
C ARG A 113 -1.77 -12.20 -6.22
N ASP A 114 -1.35 -13.40 -5.88
CA ASP A 114 -0.44 -13.62 -4.77
C ASP A 114 0.97 -13.72 -5.33
N MET A 115 1.77 -12.71 -5.01
CA MET A 115 3.14 -12.59 -5.51
C MET A 115 4.18 -12.95 -4.46
N THR A 116 3.79 -13.68 -3.42
CA THR A 116 4.72 -14.05 -2.36
C THR A 116 5.89 -14.84 -2.94
N PRO A 117 7.13 -14.37 -2.77
CA PRO A 117 8.26 -15.07 -3.33
C PRO A 117 8.54 -16.37 -2.58
N ILE A 118 8.78 -17.42 -3.33
CA ILE A 118 9.14 -18.71 -2.77
C ILE A 118 10.51 -19.07 -3.31
N PRO A 119 11.55 -19.07 -2.47
CA PRO A 119 12.89 -19.38 -2.95
C PRO A 119 13.02 -20.85 -3.28
N HIS A 120 13.81 -21.13 -4.32
CA HIS A 120 14.17 -22.51 -4.68
C HIS A 120 15.43 -22.89 -3.92
N ASN A 121 15.30 -23.09 -2.62
CA ASN A 121 16.39 -23.30 -1.67
C ASN A 121 17.24 -22.06 -1.35
N GLY A 122 17.22 -21.06 -2.15
CA GLY A 122 17.79 -19.74 -1.88
C GLY A 122 19.02 -19.68 -0.98
N CYS A 123 19.08 -18.63 -0.18
CA CYS A 123 20.16 -18.42 0.78
C CYS A 123 19.92 -19.21 2.04
N ARG A 124 21.01 -19.57 2.70
CA ARG A 124 20.90 -20.26 3.99
C ARG A 124 20.19 -19.35 4.99
N PRO A 125 19.16 -19.83 5.67
CA PRO A 125 18.45 -19.02 6.66
C PRO A 125 19.31 -18.80 7.90
N ARG A 126 18.90 -17.81 8.68
CA ARG A 126 19.58 -17.50 9.93
C ARG A 126 19.45 -18.66 10.91
N LYS A 127 20.42 -18.72 11.81
CA LYS A 127 20.34 -19.66 12.92
C LYS A 127 19.17 -19.27 13.82
N ARG A 128 18.70 -20.28 14.56
CA ARG A 128 17.69 -20.05 15.57
C ARG A 128 18.12 -18.98 16.54
N ARG A 129 17.19 -18.10 16.87
CA ARG A 129 17.47 -17.11 17.91
C ARG A 129 17.59 -17.80 19.27
N ARG A 130 18.54 -17.37 20.02
CA ARG A 130 18.61 -17.76 21.43
C ARG A 130 17.57 -16.96 22.18
N VAL A 131 16.80 -17.63 23.00
CA VAL A 131 15.76 -16.96 23.77
C VAL A 131 16.10 -17.09 25.24
#